data_339d9673d7f3663f77cffcd6e0ff38d5
#
_entry.id   339d9673d7f3663f77cffcd6e0ff38d5
#
_cell.length_a   1.000
_cell.length_b   1.000
_cell.length_c   1.000
_cell.angle_alpha   90.00
_cell.angle_beta   90.00
_cell.angle_gamma   90.00
#
_symmetry.space_group_name_H-M   'P 1'
#
loop_
_entity.id
_entity.type
_entity.pdbx_description
1 polymer ?
#
loop_
_entity_poly.entity_id
_entity_poly.type
_entity_poly.pdbx_seq_one_letter_code
_entity_poly.pdbx_strand_id
1 'polypeptide(L)'
;EIPLRLVGSEMCIRDRYTVDRDGNVEHESEEAALTMQNELVARGFAEGETDRLNIGIPIEGFTAEGIKNLIYMIHSKQYLLEKAVGKEVFRISDKLVERLDAEENIPLEQVIQIAEEESIEGLAFGEDRIFFCGFPLNEDEARAYAELAACMAKTAKEAKRVSPKATIEENEKYYMRVWLVRIGLGGKDGKDTRKVFLSRLKGHTAFRTEEDKEKWKERNSKKSTEPAE
;
A
#
# COMPACT_ATOMS: atom_id res chain seq x y z
N GLU A 1 -19.40 30.86 8.01
CA GLU A 1 -20.34 29.82 8.49
C GLU A 1 -21.16 29.34 7.32
N ILE A 2 -20.93 28.08 6.91
CA ILE A 2 -21.69 27.43 5.84
C ILE A 2 -22.78 26.61 6.53
N PRO A 3 -24.06 26.93 6.39
CA PRO A 3 -25.08 26.05 6.91
C PRO A 3 -25.19 24.82 6.01
N LEU A 4 -24.75 23.68 6.52
CA LEU A 4 -25.07 22.37 5.99
C LEU A 4 -26.58 22.13 6.14
N ARG A 5 -27.35 22.42 5.10
CA ARG A 5 -28.77 22.07 5.03
C ARG A 5 -28.89 20.85 4.12
N LEU A 6 -28.94 19.67 4.71
CA LEU A 6 -29.44 18.48 4.06
C LEU A 6 -30.93 18.64 3.78
N VAL A 7 -31.30 18.95 2.55
CA VAL A 7 -32.71 18.94 2.09
C VAL A 7 -32.78 18.00 0.89
N GLY A 8 -33.30 16.82 1.12
CA GLY A 8 -33.48 15.82 0.07
C GLY A 8 -32.20 15.03 -0.23
N SER A 9 -32.20 14.35 -1.36
CA SER A 9 -31.13 13.46 -1.83
C SER A 9 -29.95 14.17 -2.53
N GLU A 10 -29.88 15.50 -2.47
CA GLU A 10 -28.92 16.29 -3.22
C GLU A 10 -28.18 17.24 -2.29
N MET A 11 -26.86 17.32 -2.45
CA MET A 11 -25.99 18.26 -1.73
C MET A 11 -25.57 19.36 -2.71
N CYS A 12 -26.08 20.58 -2.53
CA CYS A 12 -25.66 21.75 -3.30
C CYS A 12 -24.39 22.35 -2.69
N ILE A 13 -23.30 22.35 -3.42
CA ILE A 13 -22.10 23.12 -3.12
C ILE A 13 -22.05 24.32 -4.06
N ARG A 14 -22.44 25.51 -3.55
CA ARG A 14 -22.49 26.78 -4.29
C ARG A 14 -23.05 26.65 -5.72
N ASP A 15 -24.29 26.95 -5.89
CA ASP A 15 -25.05 27.31 -7.12
C ASP A 15 -24.56 26.89 -8.53
N ARG A 16 -23.49 26.09 -8.63
CA ARG A 16 -22.87 25.67 -9.91
C ARG A 16 -22.76 24.15 -10.09
N TYR A 17 -22.91 23.38 -9.01
CA TYR A 17 -22.74 21.92 -9.04
C TYR A 17 -23.76 21.23 -8.15
N THR A 18 -24.33 20.14 -8.62
CA THR A 18 -25.17 19.23 -7.85
C THR A 18 -24.49 17.87 -7.82
N VAL A 19 -24.35 17.27 -6.64
CA VAL A 19 -23.80 15.93 -6.48
C VAL A 19 -24.91 15.00 -6.04
N ASP A 20 -25.18 13.94 -6.81
CA ASP A 20 -26.17 12.94 -6.45
C ASP A 20 -25.65 11.94 -5.39
N ARG A 21 -26.50 10.97 -4.99
CA ARG A 21 -26.16 9.97 -3.98
C ARG A 21 -25.10 8.98 -4.45
N ASP A 22 -24.94 8.83 -5.75
CA ASP A 22 -24.01 7.91 -6.38
C ASP A 22 -22.66 8.60 -6.68
N GLY A 23 -22.54 9.91 -6.34
CA GLY A 23 -21.32 10.68 -6.53
C GLY A 23 -21.20 11.33 -7.91
N ASN A 24 -22.24 11.25 -8.76
CA ASN A 24 -22.21 11.92 -10.06
C ASN A 24 -22.40 13.43 -9.86
N VAL A 25 -21.62 14.21 -10.60
CA VAL A 25 -21.63 15.67 -10.52
C VAL A 25 -22.33 16.24 -11.75
N GLU A 26 -23.45 16.92 -11.54
CA GLU A 26 -24.11 17.74 -12.56
C GLU A 26 -23.60 19.18 -12.48
N HIS A 27 -23.35 19.80 -13.62
CA HIS A 27 -22.83 21.16 -13.73
C HIS A 27 -23.53 21.96 -14.83
N GLU A 28 -23.58 23.29 -14.67
CA GLU A 28 -24.28 24.19 -15.61
C GLU A 28 -23.44 24.49 -16.89
N SER A 29 -22.13 24.30 -16.89
CA SER A 29 -21.27 24.56 -18.05
C SER A 29 -20.01 23.67 -18.08
N GLU A 30 -19.54 23.31 -19.29
CA GLU A 30 -18.31 22.55 -19.50
C GLU A 30 -17.07 23.23 -18.89
N GLU A 31 -17.04 24.57 -18.88
CA GLU A 31 -15.92 25.34 -18.34
C GLU A 31 -15.83 25.24 -16.81
N ALA A 32 -16.99 25.18 -16.14
CA ALA A 32 -17.07 24.94 -14.71
C ALA A 32 -16.65 23.52 -14.35
N ALA A 33 -17.04 22.53 -15.16
CA ALA A 33 -16.62 21.15 -15.00
C ALA A 33 -15.10 20.99 -15.10
N LEU A 34 -14.49 21.55 -16.13
CA LEU A 34 -13.04 21.54 -16.34
C LEU A 34 -12.27 22.21 -15.19
N THR A 35 -12.79 23.32 -14.66
CA THR A 35 -12.15 24.02 -13.53
C THR A 35 -12.19 23.16 -12.26
N MET A 36 -13.33 22.54 -11.97
CA MET A 36 -13.46 21.66 -10.81
C MET A 36 -12.60 20.41 -10.96
N GLN A 37 -12.57 19.83 -12.15
CA GLN A 37 -11.77 18.66 -12.49
C GLN A 37 -10.27 18.95 -12.27
N ASN A 38 -9.77 20.08 -12.77
CA ASN A 38 -8.40 20.52 -12.58
C ASN A 38 -8.07 20.77 -11.09
N GLU A 39 -9.00 21.37 -10.33
CA GLU A 39 -8.81 21.54 -8.88
C GLU A 39 -8.81 20.20 -8.13
N LEU A 40 -9.65 19.25 -8.52
CA LEU A 40 -9.67 17.91 -7.91
C LEU A 40 -8.37 17.15 -8.22
N VAL A 41 -7.90 17.20 -9.48
CA VAL A 41 -6.62 16.61 -9.89
C VAL A 41 -5.46 17.26 -9.14
N ALA A 42 -5.44 18.59 -9.00
CA ALA A 42 -4.41 19.31 -8.24
C ALA A 42 -4.41 18.94 -6.74
N ARG A 43 -5.55 18.48 -6.21
CA ARG A 43 -5.68 17.98 -4.83
C ARG A 43 -5.45 16.47 -4.72
N GLY A 44 -5.05 15.79 -5.80
CA GLY A 44 -4.77 14.36 -5.83
C GLY A 44 -5.97 13.45 -6.09
N PHE A 45 -7.11 14.01 -6.55
CA PHE A 45 -8.23 13.21 -7.02
C PHE A 45 -8.06 12.98 -8.52
N ALA A 46 -7.91 11.72 -8.93
CA ALA A 46 -7.86 11.36 -10.34
C ALA A 46 -9.28 11.19 -10.90
N GLU A 47 -9.48 11.61 -12.14
CA GLU A 47 -10.69 11.30 -12.88
C GLU A 47 -10.69 9.83 -13.29
N GLY A 48 -11.78 9.14 -13.03
CA GLY A 48 -12.04 7.81 -13.56
C GLY A 48 -11.55 6.63 -12.72
N GLU A 49 -12.39 5.66 -12.58
CA GLU A 49 -12.39 4.44 -11.78
C GLU A 49 -12.75 4.68 -10.31
N THR A 50 -14.04 4.79 -10.06
CA THR A 50 -14.68 4.84 -8.73
C THR A 50 -14.37 3.62 -7.86
N ASP A 51 -13.68 2.62 -8.39
CA ASP A 51 -13.39 1.35 -7.74
C ASP A 51 -11.97 1.26 -7.16
N ARG A 52 -11.27 2.39 -7.01
CA ARG A 52 -9.90 2.42 -6.45
C ARG A 52 -9.81 3.25 -5.19
N LEU A 53 -9.18 2.67 -4.18
CA LEU A 53 -8.84 3.33 -2.93
C LEU A 53 -7.41 3.88 -3.01
N ASN A 54 -7.26 5.18 -2.74
CA ASN A 54 -5.97 5.84 -2.58
C ASN A 54 -5.78 6.25 -1.11
N ILE A 55 -4.63 5.94 -0.55
CA ILE A 55 -4.33 6.18 0.87
C ILE A 55 -3.20 7.19 0.98
N GLY A 56 -3.51 8.38 1.50
CA GLY A 56 -2.55 9.46 1.69
C GLY A 56 -1.90 9.41 3.08
N ILE A 57 -0.56 9.34 3.13
CA ILE A 57 0.25 9.40 4.35
C ILE A 57 1.05 10.70 4.35
N PRO A 58 1.12 11.46 5.46
CA PRO A 58 1.92 12.68 5.51
C PRO A 58 3.39 12.44 5.16
N ILE A 59 3.93 13.27 4.27
CA ILE A 59 5.35 13.22 3.87
C ILE A 59 6.26 13.79 4.95
N GLU A 60 5.71 14.54 5.88
CA GLU A 60 6.45 15.11 7.01
C GLU A 60 7.28 14.05 7.74
N GLY A 61 8.55 14.40 8.00
CA GLY A 61 9.51 13.51 8.65
C GLY A 61 10.12 12.44 7.75
N PHE A 62 9.81 12.44 6.44
CA PHE A 62 10.59 11.65 5.49
C PHE A 62 11.89 12.37 5.10
N THR A 63 12.95 11.60 5.02
CA THR A 63 14.21 11.99 4.41
C THR A 63 14.31 11.38 3.00
N ALA A 64 15.28 11.80 2.22
CA ALA A 64 15.59 11.16 0.93
C ALA A 64 15.78 9.64 1.09
N GLU A 65 16.55 9.21 2.10
CA GLU A 65 16.75 7.79 2.39
C GLU A 65 15.44 7.10 2.82
N GLY A 66 14.56 7.80 3.54
CA GLY A 66 13.24 7.27 3.89
C GLY A 66 12.37 6.98 2.66
N ILE A 67 12.37 7.85 1.65
CA ILE A 67 11.66 7.61 0.39
C ILE A 67 12.32 6.48 -0.41
N LYS A 68 13.65 6.45 -0.52
CA LYS A 68 14.37 5.32 -1.15
C LYS A 68 14.00 3.99 -0.45
N ASN A 69 14.00 3.97 0.87
CA ASN A 69 13.62 2.79 1.66
C ASN A 69 12.18 2.34 1.37
N LEU A 70 11.25 3.28 1.21
CA LEU A 70 9.86 2.96 0.87
C LEU A 70 9.77 2.33 -0.52
N ILE A 71 10.42 2.93 -1.52
CA ILE A 71 10.48 2.41 -2.89
C ILE A 71 11.10 1.01 -2.91
N TYR A 72 12.24 0.81 -2.23
CA TYR A 72 12.92 -0.48 -2.17
C TYR A 72 12.11 -1.55 -1.44
N MET A 73 11.40 -1.16 -0.38
CA MET A 73 10.51 -2.06 0.36
C MET A 73 9.39 -2.56 -0.55
N ILE A 74 8.75 -1.68 -1.30
CA ILE A 74 7.68 -2.04 -2.23
C ILE A 74 8.26 -2.90 -3.35
N HIS A 75 9.34 -2.48 -4.02
CA HIS A 75 9.99 -3.23 -5.09
C HIS A 75 10.29 -4.67 -4.66
N SER A 76 10.87 -4.85 -3.48
CA SER A 76 11.22 -6.20 -2.98
C SER A 76 10.01 -7.08 -2.70
N LYS A 77 8.80 -6.52 -2.57
CA LYS A 77 7.57 -7.22 -2.17
C LYS A 77 6.41 -7.07 -3.15
N GLN A 78 6.57 -6.30 -4.24
CA GLN A 78 5.48 -6.05 -5.20
C GLN A 78 4.83 -7.34 -5.71
N TYR A 79 5.61 -8.38 -5.99
CA TYR A 79 5.10 -9.70 -6.39
C TYR A 79 4.16 -10.34 -5.34
N LEU A 80 4.55 -10.29 -4.04
CA LEU A 80 3.71 -10.81 -2.96
C LEU A 80 2.48 -9.92 -2.70
N LEU A 81 2.64 -8.61 -2.82
CA LEU A 81 1.56 -7.64 -2.67
C LEU A 81 0.52 -7.80 -3.77
N GLU A 82 0.94 -7.93 -5.02
CA GLU A 82 0.05 -8.21 -6.16
C GLU A 82 -0.82 -9.43 -5.91
N LYS A 83 -0.19 -10.55 -5.52
CA LYS A 83 -0.92 -11.79 -5.21
C LYS A 83 -1.83 -11.67 -3.98
N ALA A 84 -1.37 -10.98 -2.94
CA ALA A 84 -2.13 -10.81 -1.71
C ALA A 84 -3.37 -9.93 -1.91
N VAL A 85 -3.25 -8.87 -2.72
CA VAL A 85 -4.35 -7.98 -3.10
C VAL A 85 -5.22 -8.59 -4.20
N GLY A 86 -4.63 -9.44 -5.06
CA GLY A 86 -5.31 -10.02 -6.23
C GLY A 86 -5.34 -9.08 -7.44
N LYS A 87 -4.63 -7.97 -7.38
CA LYS A 87 -4.50 -6.97 -8.45
C LYS A 87 -3.08 -6.39 -8.40
N GLU A 88 -2.53 -6.06 -9.57
CA GLU A 88 -1.29 -5.31 -9.65
C GLU A 88 -1.55 -3.88 -9.15
N VAL A 89 -1.01 -3.57 -7.96
CA VAL A 89 -1.14 -2.25 -7.32
C VAL A 89 0.14 -1.45 -7.48
N PHE A 90 1.27 -2.14 -7.39
CA PHE A 90 2.58 -1.50 -7.46
C PHE A 90 3.40 -2.05 -8.62
N ARG A 91 4.00 -1.12 -9.40
CA ARG A 91 4.99 -1.46 -10.41
C ARG A 91 6.19 -0.54 -10.28
N ILE A 92 7.27 -1.07 -9.75
CA ILE A 92 8.56 -0.41 -9.58
C ILE A 92 9.58 -1.18 -10.41
N SER A 93 10.24 -0.50 -11.33
CA SER A 93 11.22 -1.11 -12.24
C SER A 93 12.58 -1.32 -11.56
N ASP A 94 13.33 -2.35 -12.00
CA ASP A 94 14.73 -2.53 -11.60
C ASP A 94 15.58 -1.30 -11.98
N LYS A 95 15.27 -0.66 -13.11
CA LYS A 95 15.95 0.56 -13.59
C LYS A 95 15.84 1.71 -12.60
N LEU A 96 14.65 1.92 -11.99
CA LEU A 96 14.47 2.93 -10.95
C LEU A 96 15.37 2.63 -9.74
N VAL A 97 15.40 1.37 -9.32
CA VAL A 97 16.23 0.92 -8.19
C VAL A 97 17.71 1.16 -8.48
N GLU A 98 18.21 0.75 -9.65
CA GLU A 98 19.59 0.95 -10.06
C GLU A 98 19.96 2.44 -10.11
N ARG A 99 19.07 3.28 -10.64
CA ARG A 99 19.27 4.72 -10.71
C ARG A 99 19.34 5.36 -9.33
N LEU A 100 18.46 4.97 -8.41
CA LEU A 100 18.47 5.45 -7.03
C LEU A 100 19.67 4.93 -6.22
N ASP A 101 20.15 3.72 -6.49
CA ASP A 101 21.36 3.18 -5.84
C ASP A 101 22.65 3.85 -6.33
N ALA A 102 22.68 4.34 -7.59
CA ALA A 102 23.83 5.05 -8.15
C ALA A 102 23.98 6.47 -7.58
N GLU A 103 22.92 7.03 -7.02
CA GLU A 103 22.91 8.40 -6.50
C GLU A 103 23.06 8.40 -4.97
N GLU A 104 24.16 8.97 -4.48
CA GLU A 104 24.42 9.14 -3.05
C GLU A 104 24.11 10.58 -2.60
N ASN A 105 23.54 10.72 -1.40
CA ASN A 105 23.32 12.01 -0.74
C ASN A 105 22.52 13.04 -1.55
N ILE A 106 21.54 12.59 -2.33
CA ILE A 106 20.64 13.48 -3.09
C ILE A 106 19.52 14.02 -2.19
N PRO A 107 19.01 15.24 -2.47
CA PRO A 107 17.89 15.81 -1.74
C PRO A 107 16.58 15.03 -2.00
N LEU A 108 15.62 15.20 -1.09
CA LEU A 108 14.33 14.52 -1.14
C LEU A 108 13.60 14.77 -2.47
N GLU A 109 13.60 16.01 -2.91
CA GLU A 109 12.93 16.45 -4.15
C GLU A 109 13.51 15.73 -5.38
N GLN A 110 14.82 15.47 -5.39
CA GLN A 110 15.46 14.75 -6.48
C GLN A 110 15.12 13.26 -6.48
N VAL A 111 14.96 12.64 -5.31
CA VAL A 111 14.47 11.25 -5.22
C VAL A 111 13.07 11.13 -5.80
N ILE A 112 12.20 12.07 -5.46
CA ILE A 112 10.82 12.12 -5.96
C ILE A 112 10.83 12.33 -7.48
N GLN A 113 11.59 13.30 -7.98
CA GLN A 113 11.72 13.56 -9.41
C GLN A 113 12.18 12.32 -10.20
N ILE A 114 13.19 11.59 -9.70
CA ILE A 114 13.66 10.36 -10.32
C ILE A 114 12.56 9.29 -10.35
N ALA A 115 11.78 9.16 -9.28
CA ALA A 115 10.69 8.20 -9.22
C ALA A 115 9.56 8.52 -10.22
N GLU A 116 9.24 9.81 -10.38
CA GLU A 116 8.24 10.27 -11.35
C GLU A 116 8.72 10.10 -12.81
N GLU A 117 9.99 10.41 -13.09
CA GLU A 117 10.59 10.23 -14.42
C GLU A 117 10.60 8.75 -14.87
N GLU A 118 10.79 7.82 -13.95
CA GLU A 118 10.76 6.37 -14.23
C GLU A 118 9.34 5.77 -14.14
N SER A 119 8.30 6.63 -14.10
CA SER A 119 6.88 6.25 -14.16
C SER A 119 6.49 5.17 -13.14
N ILE A 120 6.79 5.42 -11.88
CA ILE A 120 6.39 4.55 -10.77
C ILE A 120 4.86 4.41 -10.72
N GLU A 121 4.36 3.18 -10.60
CA GLU A 121 2.93 2.93 -10.40
C GLU A 121 2.65 2.50 -8.96
N GLY A 122 1.48 2.91 -8.45
CA GLY A 122 1.02 2.59 -7.09
C GLY A 122 1.53 3.53 -6.00
N LEU A 123 2.48 4.43 -6.31
CA LEU A 123 2.88 5.54 -5.46
C LEU A 123 2.78 6.85 -6.24
N ALA A 124 2.30 7.89 -5.58
CA ALA A 124 2.33 9.26 -6.08
C ALA A 124 2.78 10.20 -4.95
N PHE A 125 3.45 11.28 -5.32
CA PHE A 125 3.98 12.25 -4.37
C PHE A 125 3.26 13.58 -4.56
N GLY A 126 2.60 14.05 -3.50
CA GLY A 126 1.99 15.38 -3.42
C GLY A 126 2.84 16.32 -2.57
N GLU A 127 2.38 17.56 -2.42
CA GLU A 127 3.09 18.58 -1.64
C GLU A 127 3.29 18.18 -0.17
N ASP A 128 2.26 17.61 0.46
CA ASP A 128 2.25 17.26 1.88
C ASP A 128 2.06 15.77 2.17
N ARG A 129 1.86 14.94 1.12
CA ARG A 129 1.50 13.53 1.25
C ARG A 129 2.15 12.64 0.23
N ILE A 130 2.35 11.39 0.62
CA ILE A 130 2.63 10.26 -0.24
C ILE A 130 1.34 9.48 -0.38
N PHE A 131 0.92 9.20 -1.61
CA PHE A 131 -0.28 8.43 -1.90
C PHE A 131 0.09 7.00 -2.30
N PHE A 132 -0.50 6.04 -1.63
CA PHE A 132 -0.53 4.65 -2.04
C PHE A 132 -1.78 4.45 -2.88
N CYS A 133 -1.62 4.31 -4.19
CA CYS A 133 -2.70 4.36 -5.16
C CYS A 133 -3.12 2.99 -5.66
N GLY A 134 -4.38 2.88 -6.12
CA GLY A 134 -4.83 1.75 -6.93
C GLY A 134 -5.27 0.51 -6.18
N PHE A 135 -5.42 0.55 -4.86
CA PHE A 135 -6.03 -0.55 -4.13
C PHE A 135 -7.49 -0.76 -4.55
N PRO A 136 -7.98 -2.01 -4.60
CA PRO A 136 -9.39 -2.27 -4.83
C PRO A 136 -10.26 -1.60 -3.75
N LEU A 137 -11.35 -0.97 -4.17
CA LEU A 137 -12.33 -0.44 -3.23
C LEU A 137 -13.17 -1.61 -2.67
N ASN A 138 -12.76 -2.10 -1.50
CA ASN A 138 -13.45 -3.14 -0.76
C ASN A 138 -13.54 -2.69 0.69
N GLU A 139 -14.73 -2.45 1.18
CA GLU A 139 -14.97 -1.93 2.54
C GLU A 139 -14.34 -2.81 3.62
N ASP A 140 -14.41 -4.13 3.47
CA ASP A 140 -13.87 -5.10 4.43
C ASP A 140 -12.33 -5.10 4.45
N GLU A 141 -11.67 -4.73 3.36
CA GLU A 141 -10.21 -4.75 3.20
C GLU A 141 -9.58 -3.35 3.30
N ALA A 142 -10.35 -2.27 3.15
CA ALA A 142 -9.86 -0.89 3.11
C ALA A 142 -9.02 -0.53 4.36
N ARG A 143 -9.48 -0.97 5.54
CA ARG A 143 -8.73 -0.79 6.79
C ARG A 143 -7.38 -1.49 6.74
N ALA A 144 -7.33 -2.72 6.22
CA ALA A 144 -6.08 -3.48 6.12
C ALA A 144 -5.08 -2.81 5.18
N TYR A 145 -5.55 -2.22 4.08
CA TYR A 145 -4.70 -1.46 3.16
C TYR A 145 -4.14 -0.18 3.81
N ALA A 146 -4.98 0.54 4.58
CA ALA A 146 -4.55 1.72 5.32
C ALA A 146 -3.50 1.39 6.40
N GLU A 147 -3.71 0.31 7.16
CA GLU A 147 -2.76 -0.16 8.16
C GLU A 147 -1.43 -0.60 7.53
N LEU A 148 -1.47 -1.27 6.36
CA LEU A 148 -0.28 -1.63 5.59
C LEU A 148 0.51 -0.37 5.18
N ALA A 149 -0.14 0.59 4.54
CA ALA A 149 0.48 1.83 4.08
C ALA A 149 1.14 2.59 5.23
N ALA A 150 0.44 2.74 6.36
CA ALA A 150 0.96 3.39 7.55
C ALA A 150 2.18 2.68 8.14
N CYS A 151 2.15 1.34 8.23
CA CYS A 151 3.26 0.54 8.74
C CYS A 151 4.47 0.57 7.80
N MET A 152 4.25 0.53 6.49
CA MET A 152 5.32 0.67 5.50
C MET A 152 5.98 2.04 5.59
N ALA A 153 5.20 3.12 5.61
CA ALA A 153 5.68 4.48 5.75
C ALA A 153 6.50 4.68 7.04
N LYS A 154 5.99 4.19 8.17
CA LYS A 154 6.71 4.24 9.45
C LYS A 154 8.03 3.48 9.38
N THR A 155 8.01 2.25 8.89
CA THR A 155 9.22 1.41 8.79
C THR A 155 10.25 2.04 7.85
N ALA A 156 9.82 2.64 6.74
CA ALA A 156 10.71 3.30 5.79
C ALA A 156 11.40 4.53 6.40
N LYS A 157 10.68 5.32 7.23
CA LYS A 157 11.26 6.46 7.97
C LYS A 157 12.31 6.02 9.00
N GLU A 158 12.06 4.92 9.70
CA GLU A 158 12.90 4.44 10.81
C GLU A 158 14.09 3.57 10.34
N ALA A 159 13.99 2.96 9.17
CA ALA A 159 15.01 2.06 8.65
C ALA A 159 16.25 2.85 8.17
N LYS A 160 17.43 2.40 8.56
CA LYS A 160 18.68 2.95 8.03
C LYS A 160 18.87 2.62 6.55
N ARG A 161 18.57 1.38 6.15
CA ARG A 161 18.64 0.91 4.76
C ARG A 161 17.72 -0.29 4.57
N VAL A 162 16.99 -0.30 3.47
CA VAL A 162 16.17 -1.42 3.01
C VAL A 162 16.81 -2.01 1.75
N SER A 163 16.85 -3.34 1.66
CA SER A 163 17.34 -4.01 0.45
C SER A 163 16.21 -4.06 -0.60
N PRO A 164 16.48 -3.61 -1.83
CA PRO A 164 15.51 -3.68 -2.91
C PRO A 164 15.39 -5.09 -3.51
N LYS A 165 16.25 -6.04 -3.12
CA LYS A 165 16.31 -7.37 -3.71
C LYS A 165 14.97 -8.08 -3.63
N ALA A 166 14.34 -8.29 -4.79
CA ALA A 166 13.15 -9.11 -4.91
C ALA A 166 13.52 -10.60 -4.80
N THR A 167 12.69 -11.35 -4.08
CA THR A 167 12.82 -12.81 -3.98
C THR A 167 11.46 -13.45 -4.25
N ILE A 168 11.44 -14.43 -5.15
CA ILE A 168 10.28 -15.27 -5.41
C ILE A 168 10.40 -16.51 -4.55
N GLU A 169 9.46 -16.69 -3.64
CA GLU A 169 9.52 -17.73 -2.64
C GLU A 169 8.36 -18.72 -2.82
N GLU A 170 8.64 -20.02 -2.67
CA GLU A 170 7.61 -21.05 -2.83
C GLU A 170 6.52 -20.97 -1.78
N ASN A 171 6.88 -20.66 -0.53
CA ASN A 171 5.94 -20.48 0.57
C ASN A 171 5.56 -19.00 0.79
N GLU A 172 4.74 -18.47 -0.09
CA GLU A 172 4.31 -17.07 -0.11
C GLU A 172 3.72 -16.63 1.24
N LYS A 173 2.87 -17.46 1.86
CA LYS A 173 2.26 -17.16 3.16
C LYS A 173 3.26 -16.95 4.28
N TYR A 174 4.29 -17.78 4.33
CA TYR A 174 5.31 -17.68 5.37
C TYR A 174 6.09 -16.37 5.23
N TYR A 175 6.56 -16.08 4.04
CA TYR A 175 7.38 -14.88 3.79
C TYR A 175 6.56 -13.60 3.94
N MET A 176 5.32 -13.56 3.45
CA MET A 176 4.42 -12.42 3.65
C MET A 176 4.14 -12.20 5.13
N ARG A 177 3.83 -13.26 5.90
CA ARG A 177 3.62 -13.16 7.33
C ARG A 177 4.84 -12.61 8.08
N VAL A 178 6.03 -13.13 7.75
CA VAL A 178 7.29 -12.67 8.38
C VAL A 178 7.52 -11.20 8.09
N TRP A 179 7.29 -10.77 6.85
CA TRP A 179 7.45 -9.38 6.46
C TRP A 179 6.42 -8.47 7.16
N LEU A 180 5.14 -8.82 7.15
CA LEU A 180 4.09 -8.06 7.85
C LEU A 180 4.41 -7.87 9.34
N VAL A 181 4.91 -8.92 10.01
CA VAL A 181 5.34 -8.81 11.41
C VAL A 181 6.51 -7.84 11.57
N ARG A 182 7.48 -7.85 10.64
CA ARG A 182 8.65 -6.95 10.67
C ARG A 182 8.28 -5.48 10.50
N ILE A 183 7.30 -5.16 9.68
CA ILE A 183 6.84 -3.78 9.48
C ILE A 183 5.88 -3.29 10.57
N GLY A 184 5.64 -4.10 11.62
CA GLY A 184 4.84 -3.69 12.78
C GLY A 184 3.43 -4.27 12.85
N LEU A 185 2.99 -5.04 11.86
CA LEU A 185 1.69 -5.73 11.86
C LEU A 185 1.75 -7.07 12.63
N GLY A 186 2.58 -7.15 13.68
CA GLY A 186 2.63 -8.27 14.62
C GLY A 186 1.48 -8.23 15.65
N GLY A 187 1.55 -9.10 16.65
CA GLY A 187 0.63 -9.07 17.79
C GLY A 187 -0.84 -9.35 17.46
N LYS A 188 -1.73 -8.93 18.39
CA LYS A 188 -3.18 -9.12 18.26
C LYS A 188 -3.81 -8.12 17.31
N ASP A 189 -3.38 -6.86 17.36
CA ASP A 189 -3.97 -5.74 16.61
C ASP A 189 -3.79 -5.93 15.09
N GLY A 190 -2.63 -6.41 14.63
CA GLY A 190 -2.39 -6.71 13.21
C GLY A 190 -2.97 -8.07 12.74
N LYS A 191 -3.74 -8.79 13.55
CA LYS A 191 -4.22 -10.13 13.20
C LYS A 191 -5.17 -10.13 12.00
N ASP A 192 -6.11 -9.20 11.98
CA ASP A 192 -7.13 -9.13 10.93
C ASP A 192 -6.50 -8.65 9.62
N THR A 193 -5.63 -7.66 9.68
CA THR A 193 -4.82 -7.19 8.54
C THR A 193 -3.98 -8.30 7.94
N ARG A 194 -3.26 -9.06 8.78
CA ARG A 194 -2.52 -10.24 8.29
C ARG A 194 -3.44 -11.29 7.66
N LYS A 195 -4.65 -11.50 8.17
CA LYS A 195 -5.61 -12.43 7.60
C LYS A 195 -5.99 -12.03 6.17
N VAL A 196 -6.23 -10.75 5.92
CA VAL A 196 -6.52 -10.20 4.59
C VAL A 196 -5.38 -10.53 3.62
N PHE A 197 -4.16 -10.08 3.93
CA PHE A 197 -3.01 -10.26 3.02
C PHE A 197 -2.54 -11.71 2.85
N LEU A 198 -2.88 -12.61 3.77
CA LEU A 198 -2.51 -14.02 3.67
C LEU A 198 -3.58 -14.87 2.99
N SER A 199 -4.79 -14.39 2.82
CA SER A 199 -5.94 -15.17 2.33
C SER A 199 -5.71 -15.77 0.96
N ARG A 200 -5.16 -14.98 0.02
CA ARG A 200 -4.98 -15.33 -1.39
C ARG A 200 -3.63 -15.98 -1.72
N LEU A 201 -2.70 -16.02 -0.77
CA LEU A 201 -1.34 -16.53 -0.97
C LEU A 201 -1.28 -18.05 -0.83
N LYS A 202 -0.27 -18.67 -1.46
CA LYS A 202 0.00 -20.11 -1.40
C LYS A 202 0.90 -20.48 -0.20
N GLY A 203 0.78 -21.72 0.26
CA GLY A 203 1.60 -22.28 1.32
C GLY A 203 0.96 -22.16 2.71
N HIS A 204 1.77 -22.18 3.75
CA HIS A 204 1.36 -22.13 5.16
C HIS A 204 2.22 -21.16 5.97
N THR A 205 1.68 -20.71 7.10
CA THR A 205 2.31 -19.66 7.90
C THR A 205 3.31 -20.15 8.95
N ALA A 206 3.34 -21.47 9.23
CA ALA A 206 4.10 -22.02 10.37
C ALA A 206 5.54 -22.39 10.05
N PHE A 207 5.80 -22.88 8.84
CA PHE A 207 7.11 -23.39 8.45
C PHE A 207 7.62 -22.69 7.20
N ARG A 208 8.94 -22.57 7.08
CA ARG A 208 9.58 -21.95 5.93
C ARG A 208 9.51 -22.86 4.70
N THR A 209 9.80 -24.16 4.89
CA THR A 209 9.80 -25.18 3.83
C THR A 209 8.93 -26.37 4.22
N GLU A 210 8.52 -27.21 3.25
CA GLU A 210 7.83 -28.48 3.53
C GLU A 210 8.72 -29.44 4.33
N GLU A 211 10.06 -29.45 4.10
CA GLU A 211 11.01 -30.23 4.89
C GLU A 211 11.00 -29.86 6.38
N ASP A 212 10.90 -28.56 6.71
CA ASP A 212 10.80 -28.11 8.10
C ASP A 212 9.51 -28.59 8.75
N LYS A 213 8.43 -28.65 8.00
CA LYS A 213 7.14 -29.18 8.43
C LYS A 213 7.19 -30.68 8.69
N GLU A 214 7.87 -31.44 7.81
CA GLU A 214 8.06 -32.88 7.98
C GLU A 214 8.94 -33.18 9.20
N LYS A 215 10.07 -32.50 9.33
CA LYS A 215 10.95 -32.61 10.52
C LYS A 215 10.24 -32.27 11.83
N TRP A 216 9.31 -31.33 11.79
CA TRP A 216 8.50 -30.99 12.96
C TRP A 216 7.49 -32.10 13.28
N LYS A 217 6.80 -32.66 12.28
CA LYS A 217 5.89 -33.79 12.43
C LYS A 217 6.59 -35.01 13.01
N GLU A 218 7.76 -35.37 12.47
CA GLU A 218 8.57 -36.48 12.96
C GLU A 218 9.00 -36.30 14.42
N ARG A 219 9.41 -35.08 14.80
CA ARG A 219 9.80 -34.78 16.18
C ARG A 219 8.61 -34.89 17.16
N ASN A 220 7.45 -34.45 16.74
CA ASN A 220 6.27 -34.50 17.60
C ASN A 220 5.61 -35.88 17.64
N SER A 221 5.70 -36.68 16.59
CA SER A 221 5.24 -38.08 16.64
C SER A 221 6.10 -38.92 17.58
N LYS A 222 7.42 -38.68 17.67
CA LYS A 222 8.33 -39.35 18.63
C LYS A 222 8.04 -38.95 20.08
N LYS A 223 7.64 -37.69 20.34
CA LYS A 223 7.26 -37.21 21.67
C LYS A 223 5.93 -37.79 22.20
N SER A 224 5.02 -38.12 21.31
CA SER A 224 3.73 -38.75 21.70
C SER A 224 3.82 -40.26 21.93
N THR A 225 4.99 -40.86 21.65
CA THR A 225 5.25 -42.30 21.86
C THR A 225 6.12 -42.61 23.06
N GLU A 226 6.66 -41.62 23.79
CA GLU A 226 7.32 -41.83 25.08
C GLU A 226 6.26 -41.86 26.19
N PRO A 227 6.06 -42.99 26.91
CA PRO A 227 5.18 -43.04 28.07
C PRO A 227 5.78 -42.16 29.17
N ALA A 228 4.93 -41.36 29.81
CA ALA A 228 5.29 -40.63 31.02
C ALA A 228 5.64 -41.65 32.11
N GLU A 229 6.92 -41.66 32.55
CA GLU A 229 7.30 -42.30 33.80
C GLU A 229 6.84 -41.52 35.00
#